data_51d3d12aa560d7dccc039595b15d11e5
#
_entry.id   51d3d12aa560d7dccc039595b15d11e5
#
_cell.length_a   1.000
_cell.length_b   1.000
_cell.length_c   1.000
_cell.angle_alpha   90.00
_cell.angle_beta   90.00
_cell.angle_gamma   90.00
#
_symmetry.space_group_name_H-M   'P 1'
#
loop_
_entity.id
_entity.type
_entity.pdbx_description
1 polymer ?
#
loop_
_entity_poly.entity_id
_entity_poly.type
_entity_poly.pdbx_seq_one_letter_code
_entity_poly.pdbx_strand_id
1 'polypeptide(L)'
;MTVIVGYLVILGAVIGGFILAGGHVGSLIQPTELIMIGGAAAGAFVVTNTGKVIKSTLKALPTVLKGSKFTKALYLELLSLLYDILAKVRKEGLMSIESDVESPEQSPIFSKYPMILSDHHAMEFMTDYLRIMVGGNLNAFEIENLMDVEIETHHHEGEVPAQAVARLGDGLPAFGIVAAVMGVVHTMESVGLPPAELGKLIAAALVGTFLGILLAYGFVGPLSTLLEHKLNESTKMFQCIKVTLLASLNGYAPQVAVEFGRKVLYSTERPTFKELEEEVKSRKGK
;
A
#
# COMPACT_ATOMS: atom_id res chain seq x y z
N MET A 1 2.47 11.36 -7.33
CA MET A 1 2.50 12.07 -8.64
C MET A 1 2.24 11.13 -9.82
N THR A 2 2.80 9.94 -9.87
CA THR A 2 2.61 8.95 -10.96
C THR A 2 1.14 8.59 -11.22
N VAL A 3 0.30 8.44 -10.19
CA VAL A 3 -1.14 8.14 -10.32
C VAL A 3 -1.87 9.22 -11.10
N ILE A 4 -1.65 10.49 -10.75
CA ILE A 4 -2.30 11.62 -11.42
C ILE A 4 -1.87 11.69 -12.89
N VAL A 5 -0.57 11.52 -13.16
CA VAL A 5 -0.04 11.46 -14.52
C VAL A 5 -0.66 10.31 -15.30
N GLY A 6 -0.74 9.12 -14.70
CA GLY A 6 -1.39 7.95 -15.31
C GLY A 6 -2.85 8.24 -15.69
N TYR A 7 -3.63 8.82 -14.79
CA TYR A 7 -5.02 9.18 -15.07
C TYR A 7 -5.16 10.23 -16.18
N LEU A 8 -4.27 11.22 -16.21
CA LEU A 8 -4.25 12.22 -17.31
C LEU A 8 -3.92 11.57 -18.66
N VAL A 9 -3.00 10.61 -18.68
CA VAL A 9 -2.68 9.84 -19.90
C VAL A 9 -3.87 9.00 -20.35
N ILE A 10 -4.56 8.30 -19.44
CA ILE A 10 -5.75 7.49 -19.76
C ILE A 10 -6.84 8.38 -20.35
N LEU A 11 -7.18 9.47 -19.66
CA LEU A 11 -8.21 10.41 -20.14
C LEU A 11 -7.81 11.06 -21.46
N GLY A 12 -6.56 11.51 -21.58
CA GLY A 12 -6.03 12.12 -22.81
C GLY A 12 -6.06 11.16 -24.00
N ALA A 13 -5.67 9.90 -23.81
CA ALA A 13 -5.68 8.91 -24.86
C ALA A 13 -7.12 8.53 -25.30
N VAL A 14 -8.01 8.28 -24.33
CA VAL A 14 -9.38 7.85 -24.61
C VAL A 14 -10.20 9.00 -25.21
N ILE A 15 -10.22 10.16 -24.56
CA ILE A 15 -11.00 11.32 -25.03
C ILE A 15 -10.37 11.91 -26.29
N GLY A 16 -9.03 12.03 -26.33
CA GLY A 16 -8.32 12.54 -27.51
C GLY A 16 -8.49 11.63 -28.72
N GLY A 17 -8.38 10.31 -28.55
CA GLY A 17 -8.66 9.35 -29.61
C GLY A 17 -10.09 9.43 -30.13
N PHE A 18 -11.07 9.60 -29.24
CA PHE A 18 -12.47 9.77 -29.60
C PHE A 18 -12.72 11.05 -30.41
N ILE A 19 -12.09 12.17 -30.01
CA ILE A 19 -12.16 13.45 -30.76
C ILE A 19 -11.52 13.31 -32.16
N LEU A 20 -10.34 12.67 -32.24
CA LEU A 20 -9.66 12.44 -33.51
C LEU A 20 -10.48 11.56 -34.47
N ALA A 21 -11.29 10.65 -33.94
CA ALA A 21 -12.23 9.85 -34.71
C ALA A 21 -13.50 10.62 -35.12
N GLY A 22 -13.61 11.91 -34.82
CA GLY A 22 -14.79 12.75 -35.14
C GLY A 22 -15.92 12.68 -34.10
N GLY A 23 -15.65 12.08 -32.91
CA GLY A 23 -16.63 11.97 -31.84
C GLY A 23 -16.86 13.29 -31.09
N HIS A 24 -18.09 13.50 -30.63
CA HIS A 24 -18.46 14.67 -29.82
C HIS A 24 -18.40 14.30 -28.32
N VAL A 25 -17.50 14.91 -27.57
CA VAL A 25 -17.29 14.62 -26.14
C VAL A 25 -18.57 14.79 -25.32
N GLY A 26 -19.47 15.71 -25.71
CA GLY A 26 -20.75 15.91 -25.06
C GLY A 26 -21.61 14.64 -25.00
N SER A 27 -21.49 13.71 -25.96
CA SER A 27 -22.22 12.45 -25.96
C SER A 27 -21.73 11.46 -24.89
N LEU A 28 -20.49 11.61 -24.42
CA LEU A 28 -19.91 10.77 -23.36
C LEU A 28 -20.30 11.25 -21.96
N ILE A 29 -20.84 12.46 -21.82
CA ILE A 29 -21.23 13.04 -20.53
C ILE A 29 -22.66 12.61 -20.24
N GLN A 30 -22.82 11.51 -19.52
CA GLN A 30 -24.10 10.93 -19.14
C GLN A 30 -24.19 10.83 -17.61
N PRO A 31 -24.70 11.86 -16.90
CA PRO A 31 -24.77 11.86 -15.44
C PRO A 31 -25.64 10.73 -14.87
N THR A 32 -26.70 10.35 -15.57
CA THR A 32 -27.60 9.25 -15.19
C THR A 32 -26.89 7.91 -15.17
N GLU A 33 -26.05 7.64 -16.16
CA GLU A 33 -25.22 6.44 -16.25
C GLU A 33 -24.20 6.39 -15.08
N LEU A 34 -23.57 7.53 -14.77
CA LEU A 34 -22.65 7.62 -13.64
C LEU A 34 -23.35 7.37 -12.29
N ILE A 35 -24.59 7.85 -12.12
CA ILE A 35 -25.36 7.60 -10.89
C ILE A 35 -25.73 6.12 -10.79
N MET A 36 -26.19 5.49 -11.87
CA MET A 36 -26.53 4.07 -11.88
C MET A 36 -25.31 3.20 -11.57
N ILE A 37 -24.20 3.40 -12.29
CA ILE A 37 -22.99 2.60 -12.12
C ILE A 37 -22.34 2.87 -10.74
N GLY A 38 -22.09 4.13 -10.41
CA GLY A 38 -21.43 4.52 -9.18
C GLY A 38 -22.29 4.22 -7.93
N GLY A 39 -23.59 4.46 -8.00
CA GLY A 39 -24.52 4.18 -6.92
C GLY A 39 -24.66 2.68 -6.66
N ALA A 40 -24.81 1.87 -7.72
CA ALA A 40 -24.87 0.42 -7.59
C ALA A 40 -23.55 -0.16 -7.06
N ALA A 41 -22.42 0.30 -7.56
CA ALA A 41 -21.11 -0.12 -7.09
C ALA A 41 -20.87 0.27 -5.62
N ALA A 42 -21.23 1.50 -5.22
CA ALA A 42 -21.15 1.94 -3.82
C ALA A 42 -22.09 1.12 -2.91
N GLY A 43 -23.30 0.84 -3.35
CA GLY A 43 -24.23 -0.04 -2.63
C GLY A 43 -23.65 -1.45 -2.45
N ALA A 44 -23.15 -2.05 -3.51
CA ALA A 44 -22.50 -3.36 -3.47
C ALA A 44 -21.27 -3.36 -2.53
N PHE A 45 -20.45 -2.32 -2.57
CA PHE A 45 -19.32 -2.14 -1.67
C PHE A 45 -19.74 -2.12 -0.20
N VAL A 46 -20.81 -1.41 0.14
CA VAL A 46 -21.32 -1.35 1.52
C VAL A 46 -21.89 -2.70 1.97
N VAL A 47 -22.61 -3.40 1.09
CA VAL A 47 -23.19 -4.71 1.41
C VAL A 47 -22.13 -5.79 1.62
N THR A 48 -21.04 -5.74 0.86
CA THR A 48 -19.99 -6.77 0.90
C THR A 48 -18.93 -6.56 1.99
N ASN A 49 -18.89 -5.39 2.63
CA ASN A 49 -17.83 -5.02 3.57
C ASN A 49 -18.39 -4.64 4.94
N THR A 50 -17.68 -5.05 5.99
CA THR A 50 -17.98 -4.58 7.35
C THR A 50 -17.62 -3.10 7.53
N GLY A 51 -18.22 -2.43 8.51
CA GLY A 51 -17.91 -1.02 8.79
C GLY A 51 -16.42 -0.76 9.08
N LYS A 52 -15.70 -1.75 9.65
CA LYS A 52 -14.24 -1.68 9.86
C LYS A 52 -13.50 -1.65 8.51
N VAL A 53 -13.87 -2.53 7.58
CA VAL A 53 -13.27 -2.60 6.23
C VAL A 53 -13.55 -1.32 5.44
N ILE A 54 -14.77 -0.81 5.48
CA ILE A 54 -15.12 0.45 4.82
C ILE A 54 -14.23 1.58 5.34
N LYS A 55 -14.11 1.71 6.66
CA LYS A 55 -13.27 2.75 7.29
C LYS A 55 -11.80 2.61 6.95
N SER A 56 -11.24 1.40 6.98
CA SER A 56 -9.83 1.15 6.63
C SER A 56 -9.56 1.44 5.15
N THR A 57 -10.46 1.04 4.24
CA THR A 57 -10.36 1.32 2.80
C THR A 57 -10.37 2.83 2.52
N LEU A 58 -11.31 3.58 3.13
CA LEU A 58 -11.37 5.03 2.97
C LEU A 58 -10.13 5.75 3.52
N LYS A 59 -9.49 5.22 4.57
CA LYS A 59 -8.22 5.74 5.09
C LYS A 59 -7.02 5.38 4.21
N ALA A 60 -7.05 4.22 3.56
CA ALA A 60 -5.97 3.75 2.71
C ALA A 60 -5.91 4.50 1.35
N LEU A 61 -7.06 4.84 0.75
CA LEU A 61 -7.13 5.50 -0.56
C LEU A 61 -6.26 6.78 -0.68
N PRO A 62 -6.30 7.75 0.25
CA PRO A 62 -5.45 8.93 0.14
C PRO A 62 -3.95 8.63 0.18
N THR A 63 -3.55 7.52 0.78
CA THR A 63 -2.13 7.12 0.85
C THR A 63 -1.57 6.78 -0.52
N VAL A 64 -2.42 6.32 -1.45
CA VAL A 64 -2.04 5.96 -2.82
C VAL A 64 -1.49 7.16 -3.60
N LEU A 65 -1.98 8.36 -3.29
CA LEU A 65 -1.52 9.60 -3.93
C LEU A 65 -0.17 10.09 -3.41
N LYS A 66 0.23 9.63 -2.22
CA LYS A 66 1.53 9.93 -1.62
C LYS A 66 2.59 8.97 -2.17
N GLY A 67 3.80 9.44 -2.39
CA GLY A 67 4.94 8.58 -2.73
C GLY A 67 5.20 7.50 -1.68
N SER A 68 6.00 6.49 -2.02
CA SER A 68 6.45 5.51 -1.05
C SER A 68 7.33 6.18 0.02
N LYS A 69 7.11 5.84 1.29
CA LYS A 69 7.99 6.22 2.39
C LYS A 69 9.21 5.29 2.51
N PHE A 70 9.12 4.11 1.91
CA PHE A 70 10.13 3.05 1.97
C PHE A 70 11.24 3.33 0.95
N THR A 71 12.15 4.23 1.31
CA THR A 71 13.27 4.68 0.48
C THR A 71 14.58 4.08 0.95
N LYS A 72 15.61 4.13 0.10
CA LYS A 72 16.96 3.74 0.48
C LYS A 72 17.45 4.48 1.74
N ALA A 73 17.09 5.76 1.88
CA ALA A 73 17.44 6.56 3.06
C ALA A 73 16.80 6.02 4.34
N LEU A 74 15.51 5.64 4.28
CA LEU A 74 14.83 5.01 5.41
C LEU A 74 15.49 3.70 5.81
N TYR A 75 15.85 2.86 4.85
CA TYR A 75 16.50 1.58 5.14
C TYR A 75 17.93 1.73 5.64
N LEU A 76 18.67 2.75 5.20
CA LEU A 76 19.98 3.10 5.80
C LEU A 76 19.82 3.48 7.27
N GLU A 77 18.80 4.30 7.57
CA GLU A 77 18.51 4.72 8.94
C GLU A 77 18.08 3.52 9.81
N LEU A 78 17.20 2.65 9.31
CA LEU A 78 16.76 1.44 10.00
C LEU A 78 17.94 0.50 10.31
N LEU A 79 18.74 0.18 9.31
CA LEU A 79 19.88 -0.74 9.48
C LEU A 79 20.97 -0.16 10.40
N SER A 80 21.15 1.17 10.38
CA SER A 80 22.06 1.86 11.29
C SER A 80 21.55 1.87 12.72
N LEU A 81 20.25 2.09 12.93
CA LEU A 81 19.62 1.97 14.25
C LEU A 81 19.77 0.55 14.80
N LEU A 82 19.43 -0.46 14.02
CA LEU A 82 19.59 -1.86 14.41
C LEU A 82 21.05 -2.18 14.73
N TYR A 83 21.99 -1.66 13.94
CA TYR A 83 23.40 -1.83 14.22
C TYR A 83 23.80 -1.23 15.58
N ASP A 84 23.40 0.00 15.89
CA ASP A 84 23.73 0.68 17.14
C ASP A 84 23.15 -0.05 18.36
N ILE A 85 21.89 -0.49 18.26
CA ILE A 85 21.25 -1.31 19.31
C ILE A 85 22.03 -2.62 19.52
N LEU A 86 22.29 -3.37 18.46
CA LEU A 86 22.99 -4.63 18.54
C LEU A 86 24.45 -4.50 18.96
N ALA A 87 25.11 -3.41 18.63
CA ALA A 87 26.46 -3.10 19.10
C ALA A 87 26.49 -2.83 20.60
N LYS A 88 25.51 -2.11 21.14
CA LYS A 88 25.36 -1.91 22.59
C LYS A 88 25.07 -3.23 23.30
N VAL A 89 24.13 -4.03 22.78
CA VAL A 89 23.83 -5.36 23.30
C VAL A 89 25.06 -6.26 23.33
N ARG A 90 25.86 -6.25 22.25
CA ARG A 90 27.08 -7.08 22.16
C ARG A 90 28.14 -6.69 23.17
N LYS A 91 28.25 -5.38 23.47
CA LYS A 91 29.27 -4.83 24.36
C LYS A 91 28.86 -4.90 25.84
N GLU A 92 27.60 -4.63 26.14
CA GLU A 92 27.10 -4.34 27.48
C GLU A 92 26.04 -5.35 27.95
N GLY A 93 25.63 -6.29 27.08
CA GLY A 93 24.60 -7.28 27.34
C GLY A 93 23.18 -6.80 27.02
N LEU A 94 22.23 -7.73 26.93
CA LEU A 94 20.84 -7.45 26.55
C LEU A 94 20.13 -6.47 27.50
N MET A 95 20.39 -6.55 28.80
CA MET A 95 19.77 -5.65 29.80
C MET A 95 20.15 -4.18 29.61
N SER A 96 21.21 -3.89 28.87
CA SER A 96 21.69 -2.52 28.66
C SER A 96 20.76 -1.66 27.80
N ILE A 97 19.89 -2.28 27.01
CA ILE A 97 18.92 -1.58 26.14
C ILE A 97 17.52 -1.46 26.74
N GLU A 98 17.29 -1.99 27.96
CA GLU A 98 15.96 -2.01 28.59
C GLU A 98 15.36 -0.59 28.67
N SER A 99 16.10 0.38 29.16
CA SER A 99 15.64 1.78 29.25
C SER A 99 15.39 2.43 27.88
N ASP A 100 16.19 2.06 26.86
CA ASP A 100 16.02 2.56 25.49
C ASP A 100 14.72 2.02 24.87
N VAL A 101 14.41 0.77 25.14
CA VAL A 101 13.24 0.06 24.59
C VAL A 101 11.95 0.50 25.29
N GLU A 102 11.99 0.73 26.61
CA GLU A 102 10.84 1.21 27.39
C GLU A 102 10.48 2.66 27.08
N SER A 103 11.44 3.50 26.74
CA SER A 103 11.21 4.91 26.43
C SER A 103 11.98 5.35 25.16
N PRO A 104 11.58 4.86 23.97
CA PRO A 104 12.32 5.09 22.73
C PRO A 104 12.44 6.58 22.39
N GLU A 105 11.40 7.37 22.67
CA GLU A 105 11.40 8.82 22.40
C GLU A 105 12.44 9.59 23.24
N GLN A 106 12.82 9.05 24.40
CA GLN A 106 13.84 9.63 25.30
C GLN A 106 15.21 8.97 25.13
N SER A 107 15.29 7.91 24.34
CA SER A 107 16.53 7.18 24.14
C SER A 107 17.53 7.97 23.31
N PRO A 108 18.80 8.08 23.75
CA PRO A 108 19.87 8.68 22.97
C PRO A 108 20.22 7.90 21.71
N ILE A 109 19.81 6.63 21.62
CA ILE A 109 20.01 5.79 20.42
C ILE A 109 18.90 6.09 19.41
N PHE A 110 17.62 5.91 19.80
CA PHE A 110 16.49 6.08 18.87
C PHE A 110 16.34 7.52 18.37
N SER A 111 16.66 8.53 19.19
CA SER A 111 16.57 9.95 18.82
C SER A 111 17.45 10.35 17.63
N LYS A 112 18.48 9.57 17.33
CA LYS A 112 19.36 9.77 16.15
C LYS A 112 18.68 9.37 14.83
N TYR A 113 17.53 8.69 14.89
CA TYR A 113 16.86 8.04 13.77
C TYR A 113 15.39 8.49 13.64
N PRO A 114 15.17 9.78 13.32
CA PRO A 114 13.84 10.39 13.35
C PRO A 114 12.85 9.80 12.35
N MET A 115 13.32 9.29 11.20
CA MET A 115 12.45 8.66 10.20
C MET A 115 11.84 7.37 10.74
N ILE A 116 12.62 6.58 11.48
CA ILE A 116 12.16 5.34 12.09
C ILE A 116 11.34 5.66 13.35
N LEU A 117 11.80 6.58 14.18
CA LEU A 117 11.10 6.99 15.41
C LEU A 117 9.68 7.52 15.12
N SER A 118 9.47 8.15 13.95
CA SER A 118 8.15 8.61 13.53
C SER A 118 7.25 7.51 12.94
N ASP A 119 7.77 6.32 12.68
CA ASP A 119 7.02 5.18 12.16
C ASP A 119 6.52 4.28 13.31
N HIS A 120 5.32 4.57 13.82
CA HIS A 120 4.76 3.84 14.95
C HIS A 120 4.76 2.33 14.77
N HIS A 121 4.40 1.81 13.59
CA HIS A 121 4.34 0.36 13.37
C HIS A 121 5.72 -0.29 13.41
N ALA A 122 6.74 0.34 12.81
CA ALA A 122 8.10 -0.16 12.87
C ALA A 122 8.66 -0.10 14.29
N MET A 123 8.36 0.98 15.00
CA MET A 123 8.81 1.17 16.38
C MET A 123 8.16 0.15 17.32
N GLU A 124 6.85 -0.02 17.25
CA GLU A 124 6.10 -0.98 18.07
C GLU A 124 6.64 -2.40 17.84
N PHE A 125 6.68 -2.85 16.57
CA PHE A 125 7.23 -4.15 16.23
C PHE A 125 8.66 -4.35 16.75
N MET A 126 9.54 -3.39 16.55
CA MET A 126 10.94 -3.51 16.96
C MET A 126 11.09 -3.52 18.49
N THR A 127 10.42 -2.61 19.19
CA THR A 127 10.52 -2.49 20.65
C THR A 127 9.91 -3.68 21.37
N ASP A 128 8.80 -4.23 20.88
CA ASP A 128 8.15 -5.39 21.49
C ASP A 128 9.06 -6.62 21.44
N TYR A 129 9.69 -6.87 20.30
CA TYR A 129 10.62 -8.00 20.21
C TYR A 129 11.94 -7.76 20.96
N LEU A 130 12.42 -6.53 21.02
CA LEU A 130 13.56 -6.22 21.90
C LEU A 130 13.22 -6.43 23.38
N ARG A 131 11.99 -6.09 23.85
CA ARG A 131 11.52 -6.41 25.22
C ARG A 131 11.50 -7.91 25.48
N ILE A 132 10.95 -8.68 24.52
CA ILE A 132 10.93 -10.15 24.63
C ILE A 132 12.35 -10.70 24.73
N MET A 133 13.28 -10.18 23.92
CA MET A 133 14.69 -10.57 23.97
C MET A 133 15.34 -10.23 25.33
N VAL A 134 15.10 -9.03 25.85
CA VAL A 134 15.60 -8.59 27.17
C VAL A 134 15.05 -9.49 28.29
N GLY A 135 13.77 -9.87 28.20
CA GLY A 135 13.14 -10.77 29.16
C GLY A 135 13.73 -12.19 29.21
N GLY A 136 14.41 -12.62 28.14
CA GLY A 136 15.18 -13.87 28.07
C GLY A 136 14.36 -15.16 28.20
N ASN A 137 13.04 -15.10 28.07
CA ASN A 137 12.13 -16.23 28.33
C ASN A 137 11.88 -17.12 27.09
N LEU A 138 12.25 -16.65 25.90
CA LEU A 138 12.01 -17.34 24.63
C LEU A 138 13.33 -17.61 23.90
N ASN A 139 13.39 -18.74 23.21
CA ASN A 139 14.51 -19.04 22.32
C ASN A 139 14.30 -18.40 20.92
N ALA A 140 15.34 -18.40 20.09
CA ALA A 140 15.31 -17.77 18.77
C ALA A 140 14.22 -18.33 17.86
N PHE A 141 13.90 -19.63 17.94
CA PHE A 141 12.86 -20.26 17.12
C PHE A 141 11.45 -19.82 17.56
N GLU A 142 11.21 -19.69 18.86
CA GLU A 142 9.93 -19.21 19.39
C GLU A 142 9.70 -17.75 19.02
N ILE A 143 10.74 -16.91 19.11
CA ILE A 143 10.68 -15.49 18.68
C ILE A 143 10.43 -15.40 17.17
N GLU A 144 11.11 -16.24 16.38
CA GLU A 144 10.91 -16.29 14.93
C GLU A 144 9.46 -16.59 14.57
N ASN A 145 8.87 -17.63 15.16
CA ASN A 145 7.49 -18.01 14.91
C ASN A 145 6.50 -16.88 15.30
N LEU A 146 6.75 -16.21 16.44
CA LEU A 146 5.92 -15.11 16.89
C LEU A 146 5.98 -13.91 15.91
N MET A 147 7.20 -13.55 15.45
CA MET A 147 7.38 -12.52 14.44
C MET A 147 6.69 -12.88 13.12
N ASP A 148 6.73 -14.16 12.70
CA ASP A 148 6.08 -14.59 11.46
C ASP A 148 4.57 -14.45 11.54
N VAL A 149 3.96 -14.87 12.64
CA VAL A 149 2.52 -14.75 12.86
C VAL A 149 2.09 -13.26 12.84
N GLU A 150 2.88 -12.38 13.47
CA GLU A 150 2.56 -10.95 13.49
C GLU A 150 2.72 -10.31 12.10
N ILE A 151 3.80 -10.63 11.37
CA ILE A 151 4.03 -10.16 9.99
C ILE A 151 2.91 -10.65 9.07
N GLU A 152 2.50 -11.91 9.17
CA GLU A 152 1.40 -12.48 8.40
C GLU A 152 0.07 -11.79 8.72
N THR A 153 -0.21 -11.58 10.00
CA THR A 153 -1.42 -10.87 10.46
C THR A 153 -1.45 -9.45 9.91
N HIS A 154 -0.34 -8.70 10.04
CA HIS A 154 -0.22 -7.34 9.49
C HIS A 154 -0.41 -7.33 7.96
N HIS A 155 0.14 -8.32 7.27
CA HIS A 155 -0.01 -8.46 5.82
C HIS A 155 -1.46 -8.71 5.44
N HIS A 156 -2.13 -9.68 6.07
CA HIS A 156 -3.54 -9.98 5.81
C HIS A 156 -4.47 -8.80 6.11
N GLU A 157 -4.25 -8.10 7.23
CA GLU A 157 -5.03 -6.90 7.55
C GLU A 157 -4.85 -5.79 6.52
N GLY A 158 -3.63 -5.62 6.01
CA GLY A 158 -3.30 -4.65 4.98
C GLY A 158 -3.83 -5.00 3.59
N GLU A 159 -4.02 -6.30 3.28
CA GLU A 159 -4.64 -6.75 2.03
C GLU A 159 -6.13 -6.41 1.93
N VAL A 160 -6.84 -6.37 3.07
CA VAL A 160 -8.29 -6.18 3.08
C VAL A 160 -8.74 -4.92 2.34
N PRO A 161 -8.15 -3.73 2.51
CA PRO A 161 -8.51 -2.54 1.74
C PRO A 161 -8.23 -2.70 0.24
N ALA A 162 -7.11 -3.31 -0.14
CA ALA A 162 -6.76 -3.54 -1.54
C ALA A 162 -7.77 -4.47 -2.22
N GLN A 163 -8.10 -5.59 -1.58
CA GLN A 163 -9.10 -6.53 -2.07
C GLN A 163 -10.51 -5.92 -2.14
N ALA A 164 -10.89 -5.07 -1.19
CA ALA A 164 -12.16 -4.37 -1.21
C ALA A 164 -12.27 -3.42 -2.42
N VAL A 165 -11.18 -2.70 -2.75
CA VAL A 165 -11.09 -1.85 -3.94
C VAL A 165 -11.08 -2.69 -5.22
N ALA A 166 -10.38 -3.84 -5.24
CA ALA A 166 -10.38 -4.77 -6.38
C ALA A 166 -11.81 -5.24 -6.72
N ARG A 167 -12.54 -5.75 -5.70
CA ARG A 167 -13.93 -6.21 -5.87
C ARG A 167 -14.87 -5.11 -6.33
N LEU A 168 -14.66 -3.88 -5.86
CA LEU A 168 -15.38 -2.70 -6.35
C LEU A 168 -15.12 -2.48 -7.84
N GLY A 169 -13.85 -2.54 -8.24
CA GLY A 169 -13.41 -2.42 -9.64
C GLY A 169 -14.02 -3.50 -10.54
N ASP A 170 -13.99 -4.75 -10.09
CA ASP A 170 -14.53 -5.90 -10.83
C ASP A 170 -16.04 -5.82 -11.05
N GLY A 171 -16.77 -5.16 -10.15
CA GLY A 171 -18.21 -4.94 -10.27
C GLY A 171 -18.62 -3.85 -11.27
N LEU A 172 -17.76 -2.86 -11.51
CA LEU A 172 -18.12 -1.70 -12.34
C LEU A 172 -18.51 -2.04 -13.78
N PRO A 173 -17.84 -2.96 -14.51
CA PRO A 173 -18.26 -3.36 -15.85
C PRO A 173 -19.65 -4.00 -15.87
N ALA A 174 -19.96 -4.83 -14.86
CA ALA A 174 -21.27 -5.46 -14.75
C ALA A 174 -22.38 -4.41 -14.54
N PHE A 175 -22.17 -3.43 -13.67
CA PHE A 175 -23.09 -2.32 -13.49
C PHE A 175 -23.16 -1.41 -14.73
N GLY A 176 -22.07 -1.29 -15.50
CA GLY A 176 -22.09 -0.63 -16.81
C GLY A 176 -23.00 -1.33 -17.81
N ILE A 177 -23.01 -2.68 -17.81
CA ILE A 177 -23.92 -3.45 -18.64
C ILE A 177 -25.37 -3.26 -18.17
N VAL A 178 -25.64 -3.27 -16.85
CA VAL A 178 -26.97 -3.01 -16.32
C VAL A 178 -27.48 -1.63 -16.76
N ALA A 179 -26.66 -0.60 -16.64
CA ALA A 179 -27.01 0.74 -17.08
C ALA A 179 -27.32 0.78 -18.59
N ALA A 180 -26.47 0.15 -19.42
CA ALA A 180 -26.69 0.05 -20.85
C ALA A 180 -28.00 -0.66 -21.22
N VAL A 181 -28.32 -1.78 -20.55
CA VAL A 181 -29.57 -2.51 -20.79
C VAL A 181 -30.78 -1.66 -20.40
N MET A 182 -30.72 -0.95 -19.26
CA MET A 182 -31.80 -0.03 -18.86
C MET A 182 -31.99 1.11 -19.86
N GLY A 183 -30.87 1.64 -20.40
CA GLY A 183 -30.91 2.65 -21.45
C GLY A 183 -31.55 2.13 -22.75
N VAL A 184 -31.28 0.88 -23.13
CA VAL A 184 -31.94 0.24 -24.28
C VAL A 184 -33.44 0.04 -24.03
N VAL A 185 -33.83 -0.43 -22.83
CA VAL A 185 -35.25 -0.55 -22.46
C VAL A 185 -35.97 0.78 -22.61
N HIS A 186 -35.40 1.86 -22.06
CA HIS A 186 -35.93 3.21 -22.21
C HIS A 186 -36.07 3.65 -23.70
N THR A 187 -35.04 3.31 -24.52
CA THR A 187 -35.08 3.60 -25.95
C THR A 187 -36.23 2.85 -26.66
N MET A 188 -36.49 1.61 -26.28
CA MET A 188 -37.61 0.80 -26.85
C MET A 188 -38.97 1.38 -26.52
N GLU A 189 -39.16 2.00 -25.36
CA GLU A 189 -40.40 2.76 -25.03
C GLU A 189 -40.56 3.98 -25.93
N SER A 190 -39.51 4.44 -26.58
CA SER A 190 -39.48 5.63 -27.43
C SER A 190 -39.45 5.34 -28.94
N VAL A 191 -39.84 4.12 -29.36
CA VAL A 191 -39.74 3.68 -30.78
C VAL A 191 -40.57 4.56 -31.75
N GLY A 192 -41.52 5.35 -31.29
CA GLY A 192 -42.25 6.33 -32.11
C GLY A 192 -41.52 7.64 -32.43
N LEU A 193 -40.32 7.86 -31.86
CA LEU A 193 -39.54 9.07 -32.08
C LEU A 193 -38.81 9.05 -33.44
N PRO A 194 -38.40 10.24 -33.95
CA PRO A 194 -37.57 10.33 -35.16
C PRO A 194 -36.27 9.55 -35.02
N PRO A 195 -35.73 8.95 -36.11
CA PRO A 195 -34.49 8.15 -36.05
C PRO A 195 -33.28 8.86 -35.42
N ALA A 196 -33.20 10.17 -35.62
CA ALA A 196 -32.11 10.98 -35.03
C ALA A 196 -32.17 11.06 -33.50
N GLU A 197 -33.36 11.03 -32.90
CA GLU A 197 -33.56 11.04 -31.45
C GLU A 197 -33.33 9.64 -30.88
N LEU A 198 -33.80 8.60 -31.56
CA LEU A 198 -33.52 7.22 -31.22
C LEU A 198 -32.02 6.93 -31.23
N GLY A 199 -31.28 7.44 -32.23
CA GLY A 199 -29.82 7.33 -32.29
C GLY A 199 -29.11 7.93 -31.08
N LYS A 200 -29.59 9.06 -30.58
CA LYS A 200 -29.04 9.69 -29.36
C LYS A 200 -29.26 8.83 -28.10
N LEU A 201 -30.46 8.25 -27.96
CA LEU A 201 -30.79 7.37 -26.83
C LEU A 201 -29.95 6.08 -26.85
N ILE A 202 -29.75 5.48 -28.02
CA ILE A 202 -28.88 4.32 -28.19
C ILE A 202 -27.42 4.67 -27.85
N ALA A 203 -26.94 5.81 -28.35
CA ALA A 203 -25.60 6.28 -28.04
C ALA A 203 -25.41 6.49 -26.52
N ALA A 204 -26.37 7.09 -25.83
CA ALA A 204 -26.35 7.28 -24.40
C ALA A 204 -26.27 5.93 -23.66
N ALA A 205 -27.09 4.94 -24.03
CA ALA A 205 -27.09 3.61 -23.44
C ALA A 205 -25.70 2.92 -23.57
N LEU A 206 -25.05 3.04 -24.72
CA LEU A 206 -23.70 2.46 -24.94
C LEU A 206 -22.62 3.08 -24.07
N VAL A 207 -22.80 4.36 -23.67
CA VAL A 207 -21.86 5.04 -22.76
C VAL A 207 -21.79 4.38 -21.39
N GLY A 208 -22.89 3.78 -20.90
CA GLY A 208 -22.89 3.03 -19.65
C GLY A 208 -21.83 1.91 -19.62
N THR A 209 -21.80 1.07 -20.67
CA THR A 209 -20.80 0.02 -20.77
C THR A 209 -19.37 0.59 -20.86
N PHE A 210 -19.19 1.63 -21.67
CA PHE A 210 -17.90 2.31 -21.79
C PHE A 210 -17.41 2.87 -20.44
N LEU A 211 -18.26 3.59 -19.72
CA LEU A 211 -17.93 4.16 -18.42
C LEU A 211 -17.60 3.08 -17.37
N GLY A 212 -18.41 2.00 -17.32
CA GLY A 212 -18.16 0.88 -16.40
C GLY A 212 -16.78 0.27 -16.60
N ILE A 213 -16.38 0.01 -17.84
CA ILE A 213 -15.07 -0.55 -18.20
C ILE A 213 -13.95 0.46 -17.92
N LEU A 214 -14.11 1.71 -18.31
CA LEU A 214 -13.12 2.76 -18.09
C LEU A 214 -12.85 2.98 -16.60
N LEU A 215 -13.90 3.07 -15.78
CA LEU A 215 -13.79 3.23 -14.34
C LEU A 215 -13.10 2.03 -13.69
N ALA A 216 -13.45 0.81 -14.11
CA ALA A 216 -12.86 -0.42 -13.58
C ALA A 216 -11.37 -0.51 -13.83
N TYR A 217 -10.98 -0.51 -15.09
CA TYR A 217 -9.61 -0.81 -15.50
C TYR A 217 -8.72 0.42 -15.64
N GLY A 218 -9.30 1.59 -15.89
CA GLY A 218 -8.55 2.84 -15.98
C GLY A 218 -8.32 3.52 -14.64
N PHE A 219 -9.22 3.35 -13.66
CA PHE A 219 -9.18 4.11 -12.42
C PHE A 219 -9.11 3.22 -11.16
N VAL A 220 -10.08 2.36 -10.94
CA VAL A 220 -10.23 1.63 -9.66
C VAL A 220 -9.24 0.48 -9.56
N GLY A 221 -9.11 -0.35 -10.58
CA GLY A 221 -8.18 -1.48 -10.59
C GLY A 221 -6.73 -1.09 -10.30
N PRO A 222 -6.17 -0.07 -10.97
CA PRO A 222 -4.82 0.41 -10.66
C PRO A 222 -4.61 0.87 -9.22
N LEU A 223 -5.66 1.41 -8.55
CA LEU A 223 -5.56 1.79 -7.14
C LEU A 223 -5.41 0.59 -6.22
N SER A 224 -6.16 -0.50 -6.49
CA SER A 224 -6.02 -1.75 -5.74
C SER A 224 -4.59 -2.29 -5.82
N THR A 225 -4.06 -2.42 -7.03
CA THR A 225 -2.68 -2.91 -7.25
C THR A 225 -1.64 -2.02 -6.54
N LEU A 226 -1.85 -0.71 -6.55
CA LEU A 226 -0.92 0.21 -5.88
C LEU A 226 -1.00 0.11 -4.34
N LEU A 227 -2.18 -0.19 -3.78
CA LEU A 227 -2.32 -0.50 -2.35
C LEU A 227 -1.55 -1.78 -1.98
N GLU A 228 -1.63 -2.82 -2.81
CA GLU A 228 -0.87 -4.07 -2.63
C GLU A 228 0.65 -3.83 -2.68
N HIS A 229 1.13 -3.02 -3.63
CA HIS A 229 2.55 -2.67 -3.69
C HIS A 229 3.03 -1.99 -2.41
N LYS A 230 2.26 -1.03 -1.89
CA LYS A 230 2.61 -0.34 -0.63
C LYS A 230 2.59 -1.26 0.58
N LEU A 231 1.68 -2.20 0.63
CA LEU A 231 1.64 -3.23 1.66
C LEU A 231 2.89 -4.10 1.62
N ASN A 232 3.27 -4.56 0.42
CA ASN A 232 4.46 -5.38 0.23
C ASN A 232 5.75 -4.64 0.67
N GLU A 233 5.85 -3.34 0.42
CA GLU A 233 6.96 -2.51 0.91
C GLU A 233 6.97 -2.44 2.44
N SER A 234 5.80 -2.28 3.10
CA SER A 234 5.67 -2.29 4.55
C SER A 234 6.11 -3.64 5.15
N THR A 235 5.63 -4.74 4.58
CA THR A 235 6.00 -6.09 4.99
C THR A 235 7.51 -6.33 4.90
N LYS A 236 8.18 -5.78 3.88
CA LYS A 236 9.65 -5.87 3.74
C LYS A 236 10.40 -5.18 4.87
N MET A 237 9.89 -4.10 5.42
CA MET A 237 10.49 -3.44 6.58
C MET A 237 10.44 -4.34 7.82
N PHE A 238 9.32 -4.96 8.12
CA PHE A 238 9.22 -5.92 9.24
C PHE A 238 10.12 -7.14 9.04
N GLN A 239 10.17 -7.69 7.83
CA GLN A 239 11.08 -8.78 7.50
C GLN A 239 12.55 -8.39 7.69
N CYS A 240 12.93 -7.15 7.36
CA CYS A 240 14.28 -6.64 7.59
C CYS A 240 14.60 -6.59 9.08
N ILE A 241 13.71 -6.07 9.92
CA ILE A 241 13.86 -6.05 11.37
C ILE A 241 13.96 -7.48 11.92
N LYS A 242 13.01 -8.35 11.57
CA LYS A 242 12.98 -9.76 11.99
C LYS A 242 14.31 -10.45 11.75
N VAL A 243 14.76 -10.46 10.50
CA VAL A 243 15.95 -11.23 10.09
C VAL A 243 17.22 -10.68 10.76
N THR A 244 17.29 -9.35 10.98
CA THR A 244 18.41 -8.72 11.69
C THR A 244 18.45 -9.13 13.16
N LEU A 245 17.31 -9.08 13.86
CA LEU A 245 17.22 -9.45 15.26
C LEU A 245 17.52 -10.94 15.47
N LEU A 246 16.96 -11.81 14.62
CA LEU A 246 17.22 -13.26 14.67
C LEU A 246 18.68 -13.59 14.41
N ALA A 247 19.33 -12.91 13.48
CA ALA A 247 20.77 -13.09 13.27
C ALA A 247 21.56 -12.75 14.53
N SER A 248 21.19 -11.68 15.24
CA SER A 248 21.82 -11.32 16.52
C SER A 248 21.58 -12.37 17.61
N LEU A 249 20.34 -12.88 17.74
CA LEU A 249 20.01 -13.96 18.69
C LEU A 249 20.81 -15.23 18.43
N ASN A 250 21.07 -15.54 17.16
CA ASN A 250 21.93 -16.65 16.74
C ASN A 250 23.43 -16.36 16.94
N GLY A 251 23.82 -15.26 17.59
CA GLY A 251 25.19 -14.93 17.97
C GLY A 251 26.03 -14.25 16.89
N TYR A 252 25.45 -13.90 15.75
CA TYR A 252 26.18 -13.15 14.71
C TYR A 252 26.59 -11.76 15.21
N ALA A 253 27.74 -11.29 14.75
CA ALA A 253 28.21 -9.94 15.04
C ALA A 253 27.26 -8.89 14.43
N PRO A 254 27.09 -7.71 15.05
CA PRO A 254 26.15 -6.66 14.57
C PRO A 254 26.30 -6.33 13.08
N GLN A 255 27.54 -6.25 12.57
CA GLN A 255 27.82 -6.03 11.15
C GLN A 255 27.24 -7.12 10.24
N VAL A 256 27.34 -8.38 10.68
CA VAL A 256 26.79 -9.52 9.94
C VAL A 256 25.25 -9.53 10.05
N ALA A 257 24.72 -9.27 11.23
CA ALA A 257 23.28 -9.25 11.47
C ALA A 257 22.55 -8.22 10.57
N VAL A 258 23.09 -6.98 10.45
CA VAL A 258 22.49 -5.99 9.55
C VAL A 258 22.64 -6.33 8.07
N GLU A 259 23.64 -7.15 7.69
CA GLU A 259 23.75 -7.67 6.32
C GLU A 259 22.64 -8.68 6.00
N PHE A 260 22.22 -9.50 6.95
CA PHE A 260 21.03 -10.32 6.78
C PHE A 260 19.79 -9.46 6.49
N GLY A 261 19.54 -8.42 7.27
CA GLY A 261 18.45 -7.48 7.05
C GLY A 261 18.55 -6.78 5.70
N ARG A 262 19.74 -6.27 5.34
CA ARG A 262 19.96 -5.62 4.05
C ARG A 262 19.61 -6.52 2.87
N LYS A 263 19.93 -7.81 2.94
CA LYS A 263 19.68 -8.78 1.85
C LYS A 263 18.20 -9.10 1.63
N VAL A 264 17.34 -8.88 2.60
CA VAL A 264 15.89 -9.06 2.47
C VAL A 264 15.23 -7.96 1.64
N LEU A 265 15.83 -6.77 1.58
CA LEU A 265 15.28 -5.61 0.90
C LEU A 265 15.24 -5.78 -0.62
N TYR A 266 14.27 -5.16 -1.27
CA TYR A 266 14.20 -5.08 -2.73
C TYR A 266 15.45 -4.37 -3.28
N SER A 267 15.92 -4.80 -4.44
CA SER A 267 17.16 -4.28 -5.03
C SER A 267 17.12 -2.78 -5.33
N THR A 268 15.95 -2.23 -5.55
CA THR A 268 15.70 -0.81 -5.84
C THR A 268 15.93 0.09 -4.63
N GLU A 269 15.59 -0.37 -3.43
CA GLU A 269 15.73 0.37 -2.17
C GLU A 269 16.89 -0.12 -1.31
N ARG A 270 17.50 -1.25 -1.68
CA ARG A 270 18.60 -1.84 -0.92
C ARG A 270 19.85 -0.97 -0.97
N PRO A 271 20.36 -0.49 0.18
CA PRO A 271 21.68 0.16 0.22
C PRO A 271 22.77 -0.80 -0.25
N THR A 272 23.81 -0.28 -0.85
CA THR A 272 25.02 -1.08 -1.13
C THR A 272 25.75 -1.41 0.17
N PHE A 273 26.61 -2.40 0.12
CA PHE A 273 27.46 -2.75 1.28
C PHE A 273 28.30 -1.55 1.75
N LYS A 274 28.89 -0.81 0.81
CA LYS A 274 29.71 0.38 1.10
C LYS A 274 28.89 1.49 1.75
N GLU A 275 27.71 1.80 1.20
CA GLU A 275 26.82 2.84 1.76
C GLU A 275 26.46 2.54 3.22
N LEU A 276 26.12 1.29 3.54
CA LEU A 276 25.82 0.89 4.91
C LEU A 276 27.07 0.98 5.81
N GLU A 277 28.21 0.51 5.33
CA GLU A 277 29.45 0.55 6.11
C GLU A 277 29.90 2.00 6.39
N GLU A 278 29.81 2.88 5.41
CA GLU A 278 30.14 4.31 5.54
C GLU A 278 29.18 5.01 6.50
N GLU A 279 27.87 4.72 6.40
CA GLU A 279 26.86 5.31 7.30
C GLU A 279 27.10 4.90 8.75
N VAL A 280 27.31 3.61 9.01
CA VAL A 280 27.61 3.08 10.35
C VAL A 280 28.93 3.69 10.91
N LYS A 281 29.96 3.87 10.07
CA LYS A 281 31.22 4.49 10.50
C LYS A 281 31.09 5.98 10.80
N SER A 282 30.32 6.71 9.97
CA SER A 282 30.13 8.16 10.13
C SER A 282 29.42 8.51 11.44
N ARG A 283 28.54 7.61 11.91
CA ARG A 283 27.77 7.80 13.15
C ARG A 283 28.54 7.38 14.41
N LYS A 284 29.53 6.49 14.30
CA LYS A 284 30.42 6.13 15.43
C LYS A 284 31.34 7.29 15.90
N GLY A 285 31.53 8.28 15.05
CA GLY A 285 32.38 9.44 15.35
C GLY A 285 31.65 10.65 15.94
N LYS A 286 30.34 10.55 16.12
CA LYS A 286 29.47 11.55 16.75
C LYS A 286 28.87 10.99 18.03
#